data_5b7aa85d4adfaf0c28a8b7f53874b3cb
#
_entry.id   5b7aa85d4adfaf0c28a8b7f53874b3cb
#
_cell.length_a   1.000
_cell.length_b   1.000
_cell.length_c   1.000
_cell.angle_alpha   90.00
_cell.angle_beta   90.00
_cell.angle_gamma   90.00
#
_symmetry.space_group_name_H-M   'P 1'
#
loop_
_entity.id
_entity.type
_entity.pdbx_description
1 polymer ?
#
loop_
_entity_poly.entity_id
_entity_poly.type
_entity_poly.pdbx_seq_one_letter_code
_entity_poly.pdbx_strand_id
1 'polypeptide(L)'
;MVEGMEIDGGLAVQAEGENGQTHTRVSAERLRELVRGIGGAGDHWLVLQRIPDLPDVFAQVWHETGGDYRLEHRLGDEGFFGADLADADRVADLLTGWARQEPGWDMGVTWEPVDLGPREDVPEPSDDARRTVEECVRRRLRCGYDTRAVLTQIAEDHLVGSAMEPLSRAQAERLVDRLWLERVAEQAAWEGVTDPELLTRAFEALDASGITARENFTCCRGCGLAEIGAEREGARGFVFFHQQGTESAAAGHGLALYYGGFDGSEDTTTAVGHEVVAALHAAGLSTEWDGSPARSIVVEPLDWRKRLVG
;
A
#
# COMPACT_ATOMS: atom_id res chain seq x y z
N MET A 1 18.69 15.83 -14.31
CA MET A 1 17.31 16.10 -14.77
C MET A 1 16.68 14.72 -14.94
N VAL A 2 15.93 14.30 -13.95
CA VAL A 2 15.11 13.10 -14.05
C VAL A 2 13.73 13.62 -14.44
N GLU A 3 13.41 13.54 -15.74
CA GLU A 3 12.05 13.74 -16.22
C GLU A 3 11.17 12.75 -15.46
N GLY A 4 10.18 13.28 -14.72
CA GLY A 4 9.19 12.49 -14.03
C GLY A 4 8.43 11.65 -15.03
N MET A 5 8.76 10.38 -15.11
CA MET A 5 8.04 9.38 -15.86
C MET A 5 6.64 9.30 -15.27
N GLU A 6 5.65 9.87 -15.96
CA GLU A 6 4.24 9.52 -15.74
C GLU A 6 4.10 8.02 -16.01
N ILE A 7 4.23 7.25 -14.96
CA ILE A 7 3.79 5.85 -14.98
C ILE A 7 2.27 5.92 -15.00
N ASP A 8 1.69 5.42 -16.07
CA ASP A 8 0.28 5.30 -16.41
C ASP A 8 -0.65 5.49 -15.20
N GLY A 9 -1.26 6.70 -15.09
CA GLY A 9 -2.49 6.86 -14.34
C GLY A 9 -2.48 7.63 -13.03
N GLY A 10 -1.56 8.55 -12.69
CA GLY A 10 -1.82 9.45 -11.55
C GLY A 10 -0.60 9.89 -10.74
N LEU A 11 -0.85 10.81 -9.80
CA LEU A 11 0.15 11.33 -8.86
C LEU A 11 0.63 10.19 -7.93
N ALA A 12 1.93 10.14 -7.63
CA ALA A 12 2.50 9.15 -6.71
C ALA A 12 2.17 9.49 -5.24
N VAL A 13 0.88 9.58 -4.95
CA VAL A 13 0.33 9.88 -3.61
C VAL A 13 -0.88 9.00 -3.30
N GLN A 14 -1.09 8.79 -2.02
CA GLN A 14 -2.33 8.32 -1.42
C GLN A 14 -3.02 9.52 -0.77
N ALA A 15 -4.30 9.70 -1.03
CA ALA A 15 -5.13 10.74 -0.43
C ALA A 15 -6.20 10.08 0.46
N GLU A 16 -6.28 10.49 1.72
CA GLU A 16 -7.25 10.00 2.70
C GLU A 16 -8.09 11.16 3.21
N GLY A 17 -9.41 10.99 3.23
CA GLY A 17 -10.37 11.96 3.75
C GLY A 17 -10.95 11.55 5.11
N GLU A 18 -11.58 12.50 5.82
CA GLU A 18 -12.27 12.28 7.11
C GLU A 18 -13.36 11.22 7.02
N ASN A 19 -13.98 11.06 5.85
CA ASN A 19 -15.00 10.06 5.57
C ASN A 19 -14.44 8.63 5.46
N GLY A 20 -13.13 8.42 5.68
CA GLY A 20 -12.45 7.13 5.60
C GLY A 20 -12.20 6.64 4.17
N GLN A 21 -12.49 7.44 3.16
CA GLN A 21 -12.16 7.10 1.77
C GLN A 21 -10.67 7.30 1.50
N THR A 22 -10.06 6.30 0.92
CA THR A 22 -8.66 6.32 0.49
C THR A 22 -8.60 6.23 -1.03
N HIS A 23 -7.83 7.12 -1.63
CA HIS A 23 -7.62 7.19 -3.07
C HIS A 23 -6.12 7.07 -3.38
N THR A 24 -5.74 6.00 -4.07
CA THR A 24 -4.34 5.73 -4.43
C THR A 24 -4.08 6.20 -5.86
N ARG A 25 -2.99 6.94 -6.09
CA ARG A 25 -2.57 7.43 -7.41
C ARG A 25 -3.65 8.24 -8.14
N VAL A 26 -4.24 9.21 -7.43
CA VAL A 26 -5.26 10.10 -8.00
C VAL A 26 -4.70 10.95 -9.15
N SER A 27 -5.51 11.24 -10.16
CA SER A 27 -5.17 12.27 -11.14
C SER A 27 -5.18 13.67 -10.49
N ALA A 28 -4.47 14.64 -11.08
CA ALA A 28 -4.50 16.02 -10.61
C ALA A 28 -5.93 16.61 -10.63
N GLU A 29 -6.75 16.21 -11.61
CA GLU A 29 -8.15 16.61 -11.69
C GLU A 29 -8.97 16.02 -10.54
N ARG A 30 -8.79 14.72 -10.25
CA ARG A 30 -9.47 14.09 -9.11
C ARG A 30 -9.04 14.69 -7.77
N LEU A 31 -7.75 15.02 -7.61
CA LEU A 31 -7.27 15.70 -6.41
C LEU A 31 -7.96 17.07 -6.24
N ARG A 32 -8.12 17.85 -7.33
CA ARG A 32 -8.84 19.13 -7.31
C ARG A 32 -10.31 18.96 -6.91
N GLU A 33 -10.98 17.91 -7.39
CA GLU A 33 -12.36 17.58 -6.99
C GLU A 33 -12.45 17.28 -5.50
N LEU A 34 -11.51 16.47 -4.97
CA LEU A 34 -11.45 16.13 -3.55
C LEU A 34 -11.27 17.38 -2.68
N VAL A 35 -10.33 18.27 -3.04
CA VAL A 35 -10.11 19.55 -2.31
C VAL A 35 -11.35 20.44 -2.32
N ARG A 36 -12.05 20.53 -3.45
CA ARG A 36 -13.31 21.31 -3.54
C ARG A 36 -14.46 20.67 -2.76
N GLY A 37 -14.39 19.36 -2.54
CA GLY A 37 -15.44 18.60 -1.86
C GLY A 37 -15.41 18.70 -0.35
N ILE A 38 -14.26 19.02 0.27
CA ILE A 38 -14.17 19.14 1.73
C ILE A 38 -14.85 20.40 2.24
N GLY A 39 -15.25 20.38 3.52
CA GLY A 39 -15.87 21.51 4.24
C GLY A 39 -17.29 21.24 4.73
N GLY A 40 -17.87 20.10 4.35
CA GLY A 40 -19.16 19.63 4.86
C GLY A 40 -19.03 18.84 6.17
N ALA A 41 -20.16 18.55 6.82
CA ALA A 41 -20.18 17.78 8.07
C ALA A 41 -19.59 16.37 7.88
N GLY A 42 -18.51 16.05 8.61
CA GLY A 42 -17.79 14.78 8.52
C GLY A 42 -16.89 14.64 7.29
N ASP A 43 -16.56 15.73 6.64
CA ASP A 43 -15.63 15.78 5.51
C ASP A 43 -14.88 17.13 5.50
N HIS A 44 -14.04 17.36 6.53
CA HIS A 44 -13.36 18.63 6.73
C HIS A 44 -11.90 18.59 6.28
N TRP A 45 -11.30 17.42 6.13
CA TRP A 45 -9.87 17.31 5.86
C TRP A 45 -9.53 16.28 4.80
N LEU A 46 -8.39 16.49 4.18
CA LEU A 46 -7.73 15.57 3.26
C LEU A 46 -6.24 15.53 3.59
N VAL A 47 -5.69 14.33 3.76
CA VAL A 47 -4.26 14.10 3.99
C VAL A 47 -3.66 13.40 2.78
N LEU A 48 -2.52 13.89 2.30
CA LEU A 48 -1.76 13.29 1.21
C LEU A 48 -0.45 12.74 1.76
N GLN A 49 -0.20 11.47 1.49
CA GLN A 49 1.07 10.79 1.72
C GLN A 49 1.69 10.40 0.39
N ARG A 50 3.01 10.40 0.28
CA ARG A 50 3.71 9.94 -0.93
C ARG A 50 3.65 8.42 -1.06
N ILE A 51 3.85 7.93 -2.27
CA ILE A 51 4.01 6.50 -2.55
C ILE A 51 5.45 6.25 -3.02
N PRO A 52 6.27 5.50 -2.27
CA PRO A 52 5.96 4.94 -0.94
C PRO A 52 5.77 6.02 0.12
N ASP A 53 4.99 5.71 1.17
CA ASP A 53 4.85 6.56 2.34
C ASP A 53 6.23 6.82 2.98
N LEU A 54 6.46 8.04 3.44
CA LEU A 54 7.69 8.42 4.13
C LEU A 54 7.35 9.01 5.49
N PRO A 55 8.02 8.55 6.56
CA PRO A 55 7.83 9.15 7.89
C PRO A 55 8.03 10.66 7.85
N ASP A 56 7.12 11.37 8.52
CA ASP A 56 7.19 12.84 8.60
C ASP A 56 7.13 13.59 7.24
N VAL A 57 6.64 12.95 6.17
CA VAL A 57 6.47 13.57 4.85
C VAL A 57 5.02 13.47 4.40
N PHE A 58 4.28 14.53 4.58
CA PHE A 58 2.86 14.61 4.19
C PHE A 58 2.46 16.04 3.85
N ALA A 59 1.33 16.19 3.18
CA ALA A 59 0.61 17.45 3.05
C ALA A 59 -0.84 17.22 3.44
N GLN A 60 -1.45 18.19 4.13
CA GLN A 60 -2.84 18.07 4.54
C GLN A 60 -3.56 19.40 4.37
N VAL A 61 -4.85 19.32 4.14
CA VAL A 61 -5.71 20.50 4.09
C VAL A 61 -6.94 20.28 4.96
N TRP A 62 -7.29 21.30 5.71
CA TRP A 62 -8.53 21.38 6.48
C TRP A 62 -9.36 22.55 5.97
N HIS A 63 -10.68 22.38 5.90
CA HIS A 63 -11.63 23.42 5.48
C HIS A 63 -12.98 23.25 6.18
N GLU A 64 -13.61 24.37 6.48
CA GLU A 64 -15.01 24.44 6.90
C GLU A 64 -15.75 25.44 5.97
N THR A 65 -16.94 25.05 5.52
CA THR A 65 -17.73 25.85 4.57
C THR A 65 -17.87 27.32 5.02
N GLY A 66 -17.39 28.23 4.19
CA GLY A 66 -17.40 29.66 4.44
C GLY A 66 -16.13 30.23 5.10
N GLY A 67 -15.16 29.38 5.44
CA GLY A 67 -13.84 29.77 5.93
C GLY A 67 -12.74 29.62 4.87
N ASP A 68 -11.52 29.92 5.25
CA ASP A 68 -10.32 29.66 4.43
C ASP A 68 -9.91 28.19 4.54
N TYR A 69 -9.10 27.74 3.59
CA TYR A 69 -8.43 26.43 3.61
C TYR A 69 -7.14 26.55 4.42
N ARG A 70 -6.99 25.75 5.47
CA ARG A 70 -5.74 25.60 6.20
C ARG A 70 -4.91 24.51 5.51
N LEU A 71 -3.93 24.89 4.70
CA LEU A 71 -2.99 23.98 4.05
C LEU A 71 -1.74 23.85 4.91
N GLU A 72 -1.33 22.61 5.18
CA GLU A 72 -0.15 22.30 5.97
C GLU A 72 0.70 21.24 5.28
N HIS A 73 2.01 21.30 5.48
CA HIS A 73 2.94 20.28 4.98
C HIS A 73 4.11 20.04 5.92
N ARG A 74 4.63 18.83 5.87
CA ARG A 74 5.85 18.43 6.53
C ARG A 74 6.76 17.71 5.52
N LEU A 75 8.06 18.00 5.53
CA LEU A 75 9.08 17.40 4.68
C LEU A 75 10.24 16.88 5.55
N GLY A 76 9.96 15.82 6.31
CA GLY A 76 10.95 15.23 7.21
C GLY A 76 11.44 16.23 8.27
N ASP A 77 12.75 16.43 8.33
CA ASP A 77 13.40 17.32 9.31
C ASP A 77 13.35 18.81 8.93
N GLU A 78 12.84 19.18 7.74
CA GLU A 78 12.74 20.59 7.29
C GLU A 78 11.74 21.39 8.11
N GLY A 79 10.85 20.72 8.85
CA GLY A 79 9.86 21.34 9.72
C GLY A 79 8.41 21.13 9.26
N PHE A 80 7.49 21.62 10.06
CA PHE A 80 6.06 21.59 9.79
C PHE A 80 5.57 23.03 9.59
N PHE A 81 4.91 23.29 8.48
CA PHE A 81 4.49 24.60 8.06
C PHE A 81 3.02 24.61 7.66
N GLY A 82 2.35 25.75 7.85
CA GLY A 82 0.96 25.94 7.48
C GLY A 82 0.69 27.32 6.88
N ALA A 83 -0.35 27.43 6.06
CA ALA A 83 -0.83 28.66 5.49
C ALA A 83 -2.35 28.63 5.31
N ASP A 84 -2.99 29.80 5.43
CA ASP A 84 -4.41 29.96 5.16
C ASP A 84 -4.61 30.51 3.75
N LEU A 85 -5.48 29.88 2.96
CA LEU A 85 -5.71 30.15 1.55
C LEU A 85 -7.22 30.21 1.28
N ALA A 86 -7.69 31.26 0.59
CA ALA A 86 -9.10 31.42 0.30
C ALA A 86 -9.61 30.63 -0.93
N ASP A 87 -8.69 30.14 -1.77
CA ASP A 87 -9.02 29.56 -3.08
C ASP A 87 -8.69 28.05 -3.14
N ALA A 88 -9.72 27.22 -3.29
CA ALA A 88 -9.62 25.76 -3.44
C ALA A 88 -8.73 25.34 -4.63
N ASP A 89 -8.78 26.06 -5.74
CA ASP A 89 -7.98 25.72 -6.92
C ASP A 89 -6.51 25.97 -6.67
N ARG A 90 -6.18 27.07 -5.97
CA ARG A 90 -4.80 27.34 -5.54
C ARG A 90 -4.28 26.27 -4.59
N VAL A 91 -5.10 25.80 -3.64
CA VAL A 91 -4.75 24.68 -2.75
C VAL A 91 -4.48 23.40 -3.55
N ALA A 92 -5.36 23.06 -4.48
CA ALA A 92 -5.19 21.87 -5.33
C ALA A 92 -3.93 21.93 -6.21
N ASP A 93 -3.59 23.13 -6.74
CA ASP A 93 -2.37 23.33 -7.51
C ASP A 93 -1.11 23.16 -6.65
N LEU A 94 -1.10 23.69 -5.42
CA LEU A 94 -0.01 23.50 -4.47
C LEU A 94 0.16 22.03 -4.08
N LEU A 95 -0.92 21.32 -3.75
CA LEU A 95 -0.90 19.91 -3.43
C LEU A 95 -0.43 19.04 -4.63
N THR A 96 -0.83 19.43 -5.85
CA THR A 96 -0.37 18.76 -7.07
C THR A 96 1.13 18.95 -7.29
N GLY A 97 1.64 20.16 -7.13
CA GLY A 97 3.07 20.47 -7.21
C GLY A 97 3.87 19.76 -6.13
N TRP A 98 3.36 19.72 -4.89
CA TRP A 98 3.94 18.94 -3.79
C TRP A 98 4.01 17.44 -4.12
N ALA A 99 2.93 16.87 -4.66
CA ALA A 99 2.85 15.46 -5.05
C ALA A 99 3.84 15.11 -6.17
N ARG A 100 4.03 16.01 -7.12
CA ARG A 100 5.00 15.88 -8.23
C ARG A 100 6.44 16.22 -7.83
N GLN A 101 6.65 16.70 -6.62
CA GLN A 101 7.94 17.18 -6.14
C GLN A 101 8.53 18.29 -7.03
N GLU A 102 7.66 19.15 -7.57
CA GLU A 102 8.06 20.25 -8.45
C GLU A 102 8.92 21.28 -7.69
N PRO A 103 10.08 21.69 -8.21
CA PRO A 103 10.85 22.76 -7.57
C PRO A 103 10.04 24.04 -7.45
N GLY A 104 9.95 24.61 -6.24
CA GLY A 104 9.22 25.85 -5.99
C GLY A 104 7.69 25.71 -6.02
N TRP A 105 7.17 24.50 -5.81
CA TRP A 105 5.72 24.24 -5.70
C TRP A 105 5.02 25.14 -4.68
N ASP A 106 5.74 25.58 -3.65
CA ASP A 106 5.32 26.41 -2.52
C ASP A 106 5.51 27.92 -2.74
N MET A 107 6.01 28.32 -3.91
CA MET A 107 6.29 29.72 -4.23
C MET A 107 5.02 30.58 -4.21
N GLY A 108 5.17 31.80 -3.63
CA GLY A 108 4.08 32.76 -3.53
C GLY A 108 3.10 32.49 -2.40
N VAL A 109 3.42 31.58 -1.48
CA VAL A 109 2.69 31.34 -0.23
C VAL A 109 3.55 31.82 0.95
N THR A 110 2.93 32.49 1.90
CA THR A 110 3.58 32.82 3.17
C THR A 110 3.32 31.69 4.16
N TRP A 111 4.34 30.89 4.39
CA TRP A 111 4.27 29.75 5.30
C TRP A 111 4.64 30.16 6.72
N GLU A 112 3.88 29.70 7.68
CA GLU A 112 4.12 29.89 9.10
C GLU A 112 4.54 28.56 9.73
N PRO A 113 5.59 28.56 10.61
CA PRO A 113 5.96 27.34 11.34
C PRO A 113 4.80 26.87 12.24
N VAL A 114 4.49 25.58 12.21
CA VAL A 114 3.56 24.94 13.14
C VAL A 114 4.37 24.28 14.26
N ASP A 115 4.16 24.73 15.50
CA ASP A 115 4.84 24.19 16.68
C ASP A 115 4.08 22.93 17.18
N LEU A 116 4.74 21.78 17.09
CA LEU A 116 4.22 20.50 17.62
C LEU A 116 4.65 20.27 19.09
N GLY A 117 5.32 21.21 19.71
CA GLY A 117 5.93 21.02 21.03
C GLY A 117 7.19 20.14 21.00
N PRO A 118 7.77 19.89 22.18
CA PRO A 118 8.97 19.07 22.29
C PRO A 118 8.68 17.62 21.91
N ARG A 119 9.59 17.00 21.16
CA ARG A 119 9.53 15.56 20.88
C ARG A 119 9.62 14.78 22.20
N GLU A 120 8.75 13.80 22.35
CA GLU A 120 8.77 12.89 23.50
C GLU A 120 10.07 12.05 23.48
N ASP A 121 10.72 11.96 24.64
CA ASP A 121 11.85 11.05 24.82
C ASP A 121 11.32 9.61 24.98
N VAL A 122 11.54 8.78 23.97
CA VAL A 122 11.08 7.40 23.93
C VAL A 122 12.27 6.50 24.28
N PRO A 123 12.24 5.80 25.42
CA PRO A 123 13.32 4.91 25.83
C PRO A 123 13.47 3.74 24.84
N GLU A 124 14.71 3.27 24.66
CA GLU A 124 14.96 2.09 23.83
C GLU A 124 14.37 0.83 24.48
N PRO A 125 13.73 -0.08 23.68
CA PRO A 125 13.31 -1.38 24.19
C PRO A 125 14.52 -2.27 24.51
N SER A 126 14.33 -3.35 25.26
CA SER A 126 15.38 -4.33 25.49
C SER A 126 15.87 -4.93 24.16
N ASP A 127 17.17 -5.30 24.10
CA ASP A 127 17.77 -5.86 22.86
C ASP A 127 17.06 -7.12 22.37
N ASP A 128 16.55 -7.95 23.26
CA ASP A 128 15.85 -9.18 22.90
C ASP A 128 14.44 -8.86 22.34
N ALA A 129 13.68 -7.96 22.97
CA ALA A 129 12.39 -7.51 22.47
C ALA A 129 12.54 -6.85 21.09
N ARG A 130 13.50 -5.91 20.96
CA ARG A 130 13.80 -5.23 19.70
C ARG A 130 14.11 -6.21 18.59
N ARG A 131 15.00 -7.18 18.81
CA ARG A 131 15.41 -8.18 17.80
C ARG A 131 14.23 -9.05 17.36
N THR A 132 13.44 -9.53 18.31
CA THR A 132 12.29 -10.39 18.04
C THR A 132 11.24 -9.66 17.20
N VAL A 133 10.91 -8.43 17.54
CA VAL A 133 9.94 -7.61 16.78
C VAL A 133 10.51 -7.22 15.41
N GLU A 134 11.80 -6.86 15.33
CA GLU A 134 12.46 -6.52 14.07
C GLU A 134 12.42 -7.69 13.06
N GLU A 135 12.66 -8.92 13.48
CA GLU A 135 12.53 -10.10 12.62
C GLU A 135 11.12 -10.27 12.07
N CYS A 136 10.09 -10.05 12.90
CA CYS A 136 8.70 -10.09 12.49
C CYS A 136 8.38 -9.00 11.44
N VAL A 137 8.73 -7.74 11.73
CA VAL A 137 8.47 -6.61 10.85
C VAL A 137 9.22 -6.76 9.52
N ARG A 138 10.50 -7.18 9.52
CA ARG A 138 11.27 -7.42 8.29
C ARG A 138 10.65 -8.49 7.40
N ARG A 139 10.10 -9.57 7.99
CA ARG A 139 9.40 -10.61 7.23
C ARG A 139 8.16 -10.03 6.53
N ARG A 140 7.36 -9.26 7.25
CA ARG A 140 6.16 -8.60 6.73
C ARG A 140 6.49 -7.55 5.64
N LEU A 141 7.51 -6.72 5.88
CA LEU A 141 7.99 -5.73 4.90
C LEU A 141 8.42 -6.37 3.57
N ARG A 142 9.09 -7.52 3.62
CA ARG A 142 9.48 -8.24 2.40
C ARG A 142 8.28 -8.70 1.58
N CYS A 143 7.15 -9.00 2.23
CA CYS A 143 5.90 -9.32 1.54
C CYS A 143 5.35 -8.14 0.73
N GLY A 144 5.49 -6.90 1.23
CA GLY A 144 5.19 -5.65 0.51
C GLY A 144 3.71 -5.27 0.44
N TYR A 145 2.84 -5.86 1.29
CA TYR A 145 1.39 -5.57 1.31
C TYR A 145 0.95 -4.74 2.51
N ASP A 146 1.73 -4.72 3.57
CA ASP A 146 1.36 -4.00 4.78
C ASP A 146 1.76 -2.54 4.67
N THR A 147 0.88 -1.64 5.13
CA THR A 147 1.20 -0.23 5.32
C THR A 147 2.08 -0.03 6.55
N ARG A 148 2.73 1.11 6.65
CA ARG A 148 3.54 1.49 7.81
C ARG A 148 2.71 1.46 9.11
N ALA A 149 1.47 1.94 9.06
CA ALA A 149 0.54 1.90 10.19
C ALA A 149 0.21 0.47 10.65
N VAL A 150 -0.05 -0.44 9.70
CA VAL A 150 -0.31 -1.87 9.99
C VAL A 150 0.93 -2.52 10.59
N LEU A 151 2.12 -2.25 10.05
CA LEU A 151 3.37 -2.79 10.61
C LEU A 151 3.64 -2.28 12.01
N THR A 152 3.31 -1.02 12.32
CA THR A 152 3.42 -0.46 13.66
C THR A 152 2.50 -1.19 14.64
N GLN A 153 1.25 -1.43 14.25
CA GLN A 153 0.33 -2.21 15.08
C GLN A 153 0.83 -3.64 15.31
N ILE A 154 1.34 -4.30 14.26
CA ILE A 154 1.95 -5.64 14.38
C ILE A 154 3.14 -5.61 15.36
N ALA A 155 3.99 -4.59 15.28
CA ALA A 155 5.14 -4.44 16.15
C ALA A 155 4.76 -4.25 17.62
N GLU A 156 3.72 -3.46 17.89
CA GLU A 156 3.16 -3.21 19.22
C GLU A 156 2.55 -4.50 19.83
N ASP A 157 1.79 -5.25 19.02
CA ASP A 157 1.07 -6.44 19.48
C ASP A 157 1.93 -7.70 19.58
N HIS A 158 3.08 -7.74 18.89
CA HIS A 158 3.85 -8.97 18.66
C HIS A 158 4.27 -9.69 19.94
N LEU A 159 4.59 -8.96 20.99
CA LEU A 159 5.04 -9.53 22.27
C LEU A 159 3.94 -9.60 23.33
N VAL A 160 2.71 -9.17 23.02
CA VAL A 160 1.57 -9.26 23.95
C VAL A 160 1.32 -10.72 24.34
N GLY A 161 1.29 -10.99 25.64
CA GLY A 161 1.13 -12.35 26.17
C GLY A 161 2.41 -13.21 26.19
N SER A 162 3.56 -12.66 25.77
CA SER A 162 4.87 -13.31 25.90
C SER A 162 5.51 -13.02 27.27
N ALA A 163 6.68 -13.60 27.53
CA ALA A 163 7.47 -13.29 28.73
C ALA A 163 8.30 -11.99 28.59
N MET A 164 8.38 -11.41 27.38
CA MET A 164 9.07 -10.15 27.10
C MET A 164 8.11 -8.97 27.26
N GLU A 165 8.65 -7.81 27.60
CA GLU A 165 7.87 -6.58 27.65
C GLU A 165 7.51 -6.14 26.22
N PRO A 166 6.20 -5.91 25.94
CA PRO A 166 5.77 -5.38 24.65
C PRO A 166 6.34 -4.00 24.38
N LEU A 167 6.52 -3.68 23.11
CA LEU A 167 6.91 -2.33 22.69
C LEU A 167 5.76 -1.35 22.95
N SER A 168 6.09 -0.14 23.44
CA SER A 168 5.13 0.95 23.38
C SER A 168 4.87 1.38 21.94
N ARG A 169 3.75 2.06 21.69
CA ARG A 169 3.40 2.60 20.38
C ARG A 169 4.53 3.41 19.76
N ALA A 170 5.12 4.31 20.55
CA ALA A 170 6.22 5.17 20.08
C ALA A 170 7.51 4.39 19.78
N GLN A 171 7.81 3.31 20.52
CA GLN A 171 8.92 2.41 20.22
C GLN A 171 8.68 1.63 18.94
N ALA A 172 7.45 1.13 18.75
CA ALA A 172 7.03 0.41 17.54
C ALA A 172 7.13 1.32 16.30
N GLU A 173 6.65 2.56 16.37
CA GLU A 173 6.74 3.56 15.30
C GLU A 173 8.20 3.81 14.92
N ARG A 174 9.09 4.10 15.87
CA ARG A 174 10.51 4.33 15.59
C ARG A 174 11.19 3.12 14.91
N LEU A 175 10.87 1.91 15.39
CA LEU A 175 11.42 0.69 14.82
C LEU A 175 10.92 0.48 13.38
N VAL A 176 9.62 0.62 13.16
CA VAL A 176 9.01 0.45 11.84
C VAL A 176 9.49 1.51 10.88
N ASP A 177 9.55 2.78 11.27
CA ASP A 177 10.03 3.88 10.42
C ASP A 177 11.45 3.64 9.93
N ARG A 178 12.35 3.18 10.80
CA ARG A 178 13.72 2.82 10.40
C ARG A 178 13.74 1.68 9.38
N LEU A 179 13.02 0.59 9.64
CA LEU A 179 12.99 -0.57 8.75
C LEU A 179 12.30 -0.26 7.43
N TRP A 180 11.26 0.57 7.47
CA TRP A 180 10.56 1.06 6.29
C TRP A 180 11.46 1.87 5.39
N LEU A 181 12.22 2.83 5.95
CA LEU A 181 13.18 3.63 5.19
C LEU A 181 14.31 2.78 4.59
N GLU A 182 14.79 1.75 5.30
CA GLU A 182 15.74 0.78 4.76
C GLU A 182 15.13 0.08 3.51
N ARG A 183 13.86 -0.33 3.56
CA ARG A 183 13.18 -0.96 2.44
C ARG A 183 12.90 0.01 1.29
N VAL A 184 12.54 1.26 1.58
CA VAL A 184 12.40 2.32 0.57
C VAL A 184 13.72 2.55 -0.16
N ALA A 185 14.84 2.61 0.56
CA ALA A 185 16.16 2.75 -0.05
C ALA A 185 16.54 1.53 -0.90
N GLU A 186 16.22 0.31 -0.45
CA GLU A 186 16.44 -0.92 -1.20
C GLU A 186 15.65 -0.91 -2.52
N GLN A 187 14.35 -0.61 -2.48
CA GLN A 187 13.50 -0.62 -3.68
C GLN A 187 13.83 0.49 -4.69
N ALA A 188 14.45 1.59 -4.24
CA ALA A 188 14.90 2.65 -5.12
C ALA A 188 15.99 2.19 -6.12
N ALA A 189 16.71 1.12 -5.80
CA ALA A 189 17.71 0.51 -6.68
C ALA A 189 17.12 -0.53 -7.66
N TRP A 190 15.83 -0.84 -7.59
CA TRP A 190 15.21 -1.82 -8.48
C TRP A 190 14.82 -1.19 -9.81
N GLU A 191 15.40 -1.69 -10.87
CA GLU A 191 15.14 -1.24 -12.23
C GLU A 191 14.02 -2.09 -12.88
N GLY A 192 13.27 -1.47 -13.77
CA GLY A 192 12.24 -2.14 -14.58
C GLY A 192 11.02 -2.60 -13.79
N VAL A 193 10.23 -3.45 -14.43
CA VAL A 193 9.02 -4.08 -13.88
C VAL A 193 9.44 -5.31 -13.10
N THR A 194 8.92 -5.50 -11.88
CA THR A 194 9.22 -6.64 -11.02
C THR A 194 8.20 -7.77 -11.20
N ASP A 195 8.55 -9.01 -10.83
CA ASP A 195 7.65 -10.14 -10.96
C ASP A 195 6.32 -9.94 -10.19
N PRO A 196 6.29 -9.37 -8.94
CA PRO A 196 5.03 -9.02 -8.29
C PRO A 196 4.17 -8.01 -9.05
N GLU A 197 4.78 -7.07 -9.80
CA GLU A 197 4.02 -6.14 -10.64
C GLU A 197 3.44 -6.82 -11.89
N LEU A 198 4.17 -7.80 -12.47
CA LEU A 198 3.65 -8.65 -13.54
C LEU A 198 2.49 -9.52 -13.04
N LEU A 199 2.60 -10.07 -11.82
CA LEU A 199 1.55 -10.83 -11.16
C LEU A 199 0.29 -9.98 -10.94
N THR A 200 0.45 -8.75 -10.44
CA THR A 200 -0.67 -7.79 -10.27
C THR A 200 -1.39 -7.55 -11.60
N ARG A 201 -0.65 -7.29 -12.69
CA ARG A 201 -1.27 -7.10 -14.03
C ARG A 201 -2.04 -8.33 -14.51
N ALA A 202 -1.52 -9.54 -14.26
CA ALA A 202 -2.24 -10.77 -14.60
C ALA A 202 -3.53 -10.92 -13.78
N PHE A 203 -3.50 -10.58 -12.50
CA PHE A 203 -4.67 -10.62 -11.61
C PHE A 203 -5.71 -9.57 -12.00
N GLU A 204 -5.32 -8.36 -12.33
CA GLU A 204 -6.21 -7.31 -12.86
C GLU A 204 -6.90 -7.75 -14.17
N ALA A 205 -6.16 -8.36 -15.08
CA ALA A 205 -6.73 -8.89 -16.32
C ALA A 205 -7.73 -10.04 -16.09
N LEU A 206 -7.46 -10.91 -15.12
CA LEU A 206 -8.37 -11.99 -14.72
C LEU A 206 -9.64 -11.43 -14.07
N ASP A 207 -9.53 -10.46 -13.19
CA ASP A 207 -10.67 -9.81 -12.54
C ASP A 207 -11.57 -9.11 -13.59
N ALA A 208 -10.96 -8.40 -14.54
CA ALA A 208 -11.65 -7.79 -15.67
C ALA A 208 -12.34 -8.82 -16.61
N SER A 209 -11.84 -10.07 -16.65
CA SER A 209 -12.44 -11.16 -17.45
C SER A 209 -13.53 -11.94 -16.75
N GLY A 210 -13.88 -11.58 -15.50
CA GLY A 210 -14.92 -12.25 -14.69
C GLY A 210 -14.39 -13.46 -13.90
N ILE A 211 -13.11 -13.46 -13.56
CA ILE A 211 -12.50 -14.36 -12.57
C ILE A 211 -12.06 -13.51 -11.39
N THR A 212 -12.72 -13.64 -10.24
CA THR A 212 -12.32 -12.92 -9.02
C THR A 212 -10.87 -13.25 -8.65
N ALA A 213 -9.97 -12.28 -8.80
CA ALA A 213 -8.53 -12.45 -8.55
C ALA A 213 -8.12 -11.63 -7.33
N ARG A 214 -7.53 -12.29 -6.31
CA ARG A 214 -7.16 -11.61 -5.05
C ARG A 214 -5.74 -11.96 -4.63
N GLU A 215 -4.93 -10.90 -4.47
CA GLU A 215 -3.56 -11.00 -3.98
C GLU A 215 -3.52 -10.97 -2.45
N ASN A 216 -2.62 -11.75 -1.85
CA ASN A 216 -2.38 -11.77 -0.40
C ASN A 216 -3.67 -11.89 0.42
N PHE A 217 -4.63 -12.63 -0.11
CA PHE A 217 -5.99 -12.74 0.40
C PHE A 217 -6.06 -13.63 1.63
N THR A 218 -6.48 -13.10 2.77
CA THR A 218 -6.58 -13.78 4.06
C THR A 218 -5.24 -14.37 4.58
N CYS A 219 -5.25 -15.00 5.75
CA CYS A 219 -4.05 -15.54 6.38
C CYS A 219 -3.56 -16.85 5.77
N CYS A 220 -4.49 -17.72 5.31
CA CYS A 220 -4.18 -19.07 4.85
C CYS A 220 -5.21 -19.59 3.82
N ARG A 221 -4.89 -20.72 3.17
CA ARG A 221 -5.76 -21.37 2.19
C ARG A 221 -7.18 -21.62 2.69
N GLY A 222 -7.33 -22.12 3.93
CA GLY A 222 -8.64 -22.47 4.49
C GLY A 222 -9.55 -21.24 4.63
N CYS A 223 -9.02 -20.13 5.17
CA CYS A 223 -9.74 -18.85 5.27
C CYS A 223 -10.06 -18.31 3.87
N GLY A 224 -9.09 -18.32 2.94
CA GLY A 224 -9.32 -17.86 1.58
C GLY A 224 -10.45 -18.59 0.87
N LEU A 225 -10.49 -19.93 0.95
CA LEU A 225 -11.59 -20.72 0.36
C LEU A 225 -12.94 -20.46 1.03
N ALA A 226 -12.96 -20.13 2.33
CA ALA A 226 -14.20 -19.81 3.05
C ALA A 226 -14.74 -18.43 2.69
N GLU A 227 -13.87 -17.46 2.40
CA GLU A 227 -14.22 -16.05 2.24
C GLU A 227 -14.35 -15.61 0.77
N ILE A 228 -13.63 -16.26 -0.18
CA ILE A 228 -13.61 -15.84 -1.59
C ILE A 228 -15.01 -15.80 -2.24
N GLY A 229 -15.93 -16.60 -1.72
CA GLY A 229 -17.32 -16.63 -2.20
C GLY A 229 -18.09 -15.32 -1.95
N ALA A 230 -17.67 -14.50 -0.98
CA ALA A 230 -18.24 -13.19 -0.69
C ALA A 230 -17.80 -12.12 -1.70
N GLU A 231 -16.65 -12.32 -2.35
CA GLU A 231 -16.07 -11.42 -3.36
C GLU A 231 -16.68 -11.61 -4.78
N ARG A 232 -17.70 -12.40 -4.88
CA ARG A 232 -18.13 -13.06 -6.14
C ARG A 232 -18.71 -12.16 -7.21
N GLU A 233 -19.41 -11.10 -6.92
CA GLU A 233 -20.10 -10.14 -7.81
C GLU A 233 -20.35 -10.59 -9.29
N GLY A 234 -20.97 -11.76 -9.49
CA GLY A 234 -21.26 -12.30 -10.82
C GLY A 234 -20.10 -13.02 -11.52
N ALA A 235 -18.97 -13.17 -10.90
CA ALA A 235 -17.82 -13.90 -11.45
C ALA A 235 -18.10 -15.40 -11.58
N ARG A 236 -17.51 -16.05 -12.62
CA ARG A 236 -17.65 -17.49 -12.87
C ARG A 236 -16.70 -18.35 -12.09
N GLY A 237 -15.58 -17.78 -11.61
CA GLY A 237 -14.54 -18.46 -10.86
C GLY A 237 -13.65 -17.50 -10.11
N PHE A 238 -12.64 -18.04 -9.45
CA PHE A 238 -11.71 -17.29 -8.63
C PHE A 238 -10.26 -17.78 -8.75
N VAL A 239 -9.34 -16.93 -8.42
CA VAL A 239 -7.93 -17.24 -8.12
C VAL A 239 -7.44 -16.36 -6.98
N PHE A 240 -6.65 -16.92 -6.07
CA PHE A 240 -6.02 -16.15 -5.02
C PHE A 240 -4.71 -16.81 -4.54
N PHE A 241 -3.88 -16.03 -3.87
CA PHE A 241 -2.84 -16.50 -2.98
C PHE A 241 -2.99 -15.80 -1.63
N HIS A 242 -2.53 -16.44 -0.57
CA HIS A 242 -2.72 -15.98 0.80
C HIS A 242 -1.40 -15.51 1.43
N GLN A 243 -1.47 -14.84 2.58
CA GLN A 243 -0.32 -14.27 3.28
C GLN A 243 0.82 -15.27 3.50
N GLN A 244 0.54 -16.51 3.97
CA GLN A 244 1.59 -17.52 4.15
C GLN A 244 2.28 -17.89 2.83
N GLY A 245 1.53 -17.88 1.71
CA GLY A 245 2.09 -18.06 0.37
C GLY A 245 3.02 -16.90 -0.01
N THR A 246 2.61 -15.67 0.29
CA THR A 246 3.44 -14.48 0.09
C THR A 246 4.73 -14.53 0.90
N GLU A 247 4.65 -14.92 2.17
CA GLU A 247 5.84 -15.11 3.03
C GLU A 247 6.81 -16.15 2.46
N SER A 248 6.27 -17.24 1.90
CA SER A 248 7.05 -18.30 1.23
C SER A 248 7.74 -17.75 -0.04
N ALA A 249 7.02 -17.03 -0.89
CA ALA A 249 7.57 -16.41 -2.09
C ALA A 249 8.66 -15.37 -1.75
N ALA A 250 8.42 -14.54 -0.72
CA ALA A 250 9.40 -13.57 -0.23
C ALA A 250 10.64 -14.21 0.43
N ALA A 251 10.57 -15.49 0.78
CA ALA A 251 11.70 -16.29 1.26
C ALA A 251 12.45 -17.01 0.12
N GLY A 252 12.06 -16.79 -1.15
CA GLY A 252 12.73 -17.36 -2.33
C GLY A 252 12.15 -18.70 -2.80
N HIS A 253 10.94 -19.04 -2.37
CA HIS A 253 10.20 -20.19 -2.88
C HIS A 253 9.16 -19.74 -3.91
N GLY A 254 8.62 -20.69 -4.68
CA GLY A 254 7.52 -20.42 -5.63
C GLY A 254 6.23 -19.99 -4.93
N LEU A 255 5.33 -19.36 -5.69
CA LEU A 255 4.03 -18.89 -5.20
C LEU A 255 2.92 -19.83 -5.64
N ALA A 256 2.26 -20.50 -4.70
CA ALA A 256 1.10 -21.35 -4.97
C ALA A 256 -0.18 -20.49 -5.10
N LEU A 257 -0.88 -20.66 -6.23
CA LEU A 257 -2.18 -20.04 -6.51
C LEU A 257 -3.29 -21.07 -6.34
N TYR A 258 -4.34 -20.68 -5.63
CA TYR A 258 -5.56 -21.45 -5.42
C TYR A 258 -6.68 -20.88 -6.29
N TYR A 259 -7.38 -21.72 -7.00
CA TYR A 259 -8.37 -21.31 -7.99
C TYR A 259 -9.56 -22.29 -8.01
N GLY A 260 -10.65 -21.91 -8.63
CA GLY A 260 -11.81 -22.76 -8.79
C GLY A 260 -12.97 -22.10 -9.53
N GLY A 261 -13.92 -22.92 -9.97
CA GLY A 261 -15.22 -22.48 -10.45
C GLY A 261 -16.20 -22.28 -9.29
N PHE A 262 -16.98 -21.19 -9.31
CA PHE A 262 -18.01 -20.96 -8.29
C PHE A 262 -19.22 -21.92 -8.40
N ASP A 263 -19.36 -22.61 -9.51
CA ASP A 263 -20.37 -23.67 -9.70
C ASP A 263 -19.96 -25.03 -9.07
N GLY A 264 -18.69 -25.14 -8.61
CA GLY A 264 -18.14 -26.33 -8.01
C GLY A 264 -17.84 -27.47 -9.00
N SER A 265 -17.96 -27.24 -10.32
CA SER A 265 -17.66 -28.26 -11.31
C SER A 265 -16.16 -28.38 -11.59
N GLU A 266 -15.67 -29.59 -11.85
CA GLU A 266 -14.28 -29.81 -12.24
C GLU A 266 -13.98 -29.21 -13.61
N ASP A 267 -14.94 -29.20 -14.53
CA ASP A 267 -14.78 -28.64 -15.87
C ASP A 267 -14.56 -27.12 -15.81
N THR A 268 -15.39 -26.39 -15.03
CA THR A 268 -15.22 -24.95 -14.82
C THR A 268 -13.94 -24.65 -14.08
N THR A 269 -13.59 -25.44 -13.05
CA THR A 269 -12.33 -25.29 -12.30
C THR A 269 -11.14 -25.47 -13.22
N THR A 270 -11.12 -26.47 -14.07
CA THR A 270 -10.05 -26.70 -15.04
C THR A 270 -9.95 -25.57 -16.06
N ALA A 271 -11.09 -25.07 -16.57
CA ALA A 271 -11.15 -23.94 -17.49
C ALA A 271 -10.56 -22.67 -16.85
N VAL A 272 -10.94 -22.35 -15.60
CA VAL A 272 -10.37 -21.23 -14.82
C VAL A 272 -8.86 -21.42 -14.67
N GLY A 273 -8.37 -22.63 -14.33
CA GLY A 273 -6.94 -22.90 -14.23
C GLY A 273 -6.17 -22.60 -15.51
N HIS A 274 -6.70 -23.00 -16.68
CA HIS A 274 -6.09 -22.69 -17.97
C HIS A 274 -6.04 -21.18 -18.26
N GLU A 275 -7.09 -20.45 -17.92
CA GLU A 275 -7.13 -18.99 -18.09
C GLU A 275 -6.14 -18.27 -17.16
N VAL A 276 -6.00 -18.74 -15.90
CA VAL A 276 -4.99 -18.22 -14.95
C VAL A 276 -3.58 -18.42 -15.51
N VAL A 277 -3.25 -19.63 -15.98
CA VAL A 277 -1.95 -19.92 -16.59
C VAL A 277 -1.71 -19.06 -17.82
N ALA A 278 -2.71 -18.90 -18.68
CA ALA A 278 -2.60 -18.06 -19.88
C ALA A 278 -2.34 -16.58 -19.54
N ALA A 279 -3.03 -16.03 -18.53
CA ALA A 279 -2.84 -14.65 -18.08
C ALA A 279 -1.43 -14.43 -17.49
N LEU A 280 -0.94 -15.37 -16.67
CA LEU A 280 0.41 -15.31 -16.12
C LEU A 280 1.49 -15.37 -17.21
N HIS A 281 1.36 -16.27 -18.17
CA HIS A 281 2.28 -16.37 -19.30
C HIS A 281 2.23 -15.11 -20.18
N ALA A 282 1.05 -14.54 -20.43
CA ALA A 282 0.91 -13.28 -21.16
C ALA A 282 1.59 -12.11 -20.44
N ALA A 283 1.60 -12.13 -19.11
CA ALA A 283 2.34 -11.16 -18.29
C ALA A 283 3.86 -11.42 -18.24
N GLY A 284 4.35 -12.57 -18.74
CA GLY A 284 5.77 -12.93 -18.75
C GLY A 284 6.23 -13.81 -17.59
N LEU A 285 5.29 -14.33 -16.78
CA LEU A 285 5.58 -15.22 -15.66
C LEU A 285 5.50 -16.69 -16.09
N SER A 286 6.37 -17.53 -15.53
CA SER A 286 6.34 -18.99 -15.76
C SER A 286 5.55 -19.70 -14.68
N THR A 287 4.93 -20.84 -15.03
CA THR A 287 4.11 -21.62 -14.10
C THR A 287 4.41 -23.11 -14.21
N GLU A 288 4.28 -23.81 -13.09
CA GLU A 288 4.23 -25.26 -13.01
C GLU A 288 2.82 -25.71 -12.65
N TRP A 289 2.20 -26.48 -13.53
CA TRP A 289 0.86 -27.04 -13.34
C TRP A 289 0.60 -28.20 -14.32
N ASP A 290 0.01 -29.28 -13.82
CA ASP A 290 -0.26 -30.50 -14.60
C ASP A 290 -1.65 -30.53 -15.27
N GLY A 291 -2.42 -29.42 -15.18
CA GLY A 291 -3.78 -29.32 -15.70
C GLY A 291 -4.85 -29.90 -14.77
N SER A 292 -4.48 -30.40 -13.60
CA SER A 292 -5.43 -31.02 -12.66
C SER A 292 -6.13 -29.98 -11.79
N PRO A 293 -7.49 -29.99 -11.72
CA PRO A 293 -8.24 -29.10 -10.82
C PRO A 293 -7.97 -29.35 -9.33
N ALA A 294 -7.37 -30.50 -8.99
CA ALA A 294 -7.00 -30.84 -7.63
C ALA A 294 -5.63 -30.27 -7.18
N ARG A 295 -4.88 -29.67 -8.10
CA ARG A 295 -3.55 -29.12 -7.86
C ARG A 295 -3.55 -27.61 -7.93
N SER A 296 -2.76 -26.95 -7.07
CA SER A 296 -2.47 -25.53 -7.19
C SER A 296 -1.58 -25.25 -8.40
N ILE A 297 -1.71 -24.07 -8.99
CA ILE A 297 -0.76 -23.54 -9.96
C ILE A 297 0.40 -22.93 -9.16
N VAL A 298 1.64 -23.24 -9.52
CA VAL A 298 2.82 -22.64 -8.87
C VAL A 298 3.48 -21.69 -9.84
N VAL A 299 3.69 -20.44 -9.44
CA VAL A 299 4.49 -19.47 -10.19
C VAL A 299 5.94 -19.62 -9.77
N GLU A 300 6.79 -20.08 -10.71
CA GLU A 300 8.20 -20.36 -10.49
C GLU A 300 8.96 -20.38 -11.83
N PRO A 301 10.19 -19.81 -11.95
CA PRO A 301 10.89 -19.03 -10.92
C PRO A 301 10.20 -17.70 -10.62
N LEU A 302 10.39 -17.16 -9.41
CA LEU A 302 9.78 -15.91 -8.98
C LEU A 302 10.79 -15.10 -8.14
N ASP A 303 11.11 -13.89 -8.59
CA ASP A 303 11.94 -12.93 -7.85
C ASP A 303 11.03 -11.93 -7.12
N TRP A 304 10.83 -12.17 -5.82
CA TRP A 304 9.89 -11.41 -5.01
C TRP A 304 10.44 -10.04 -4.60
N ARG A 305 10.25 -9.04 -5.45
CA ARG A 305 10.58 -7.64 -5.22
C ARG A 305 9.33 -6.76 -5.30
N LYS A 306 8.39 -6.96 -4.36
CA LYS A 306 7.19 -6.12 -4.31
C LYS A 306 7.52 -4.75 -3.74
N ARG A 307 7.23 -3.70 -4.51
CA ARG A 307 7.39 -2.31 -4.08
C ARG A 307 6.33 -1.94 -3.07
N LEU A 308 6.77 -1.18 -2.07
CA LEU A 308 5.86 -0.60 -1.08
C LEU A 308 4.97 0.45 -1.75
N VAL A 309 3.71 0.48 -1.40
CA VAL A 309 2.72 1.40 -1.96
C VAL A 309 2.24 2.45 -0.96
N GLY A 310 2.33 2.21 0.31
CA GLY A 310 1.87 3.19 1.32
C GLY A 310 1.29 2.52 2.52
#